data_0dc078bd3a37955ec38d00aac2fefa83
#
_entry.id   0dc078bd3a37955ec38d00aac2fefa83
#
_cell.length_a   1.000
_cell.length_b   1.000
_cell.length_c   1.000
_cell.angle_alpha   90.00
_cell.angle_beta   90.00
_cell.angle_gamma   90.00
#
_symmetry.space_group_name_H-M   'P 1'
#
loop_
_entity.id
_entity.type
_entity.pdbx_description
1 polymer ?
#
loop_
_entity_poly.entity_id
_entity_poly.type
_entity_poly.pdbx_seq_one_letter_code
_entity_poly.pdbx_strand_id
1 'polypeptide(L)'
;LAYYHALGVGDYVHSFNYETVELRRPLSEVFETLWRQQRKVQNNEKDNRSTNLEATEFIGAAHADLMFAHFPRPEGLASQRNSVIGWREIWVRGAASGFDDALAQVTGFGDQVVSKGRYLDLIGKFLENAKHIPKWALAHPEDGFITAAELGELIKTFRPVEVTYAKDFSEVSGGLNTYIIVA
;
A
#
# COMPACT_ATOMS: atom_id res chain seq x y z
N LEU A 1 -9.19 0.66 17.35
CA LEU A 1 -9.00 1.08 15.94
C LEU A 1 -9.50 2.50 15.72
N ALA A 2 -10.78 2.79 16.01
CA ALA A 2 -11.38 4.10 15.88
C ALA A 2 -10.61 5.19 16.64
N TYR A 3 -10.11 4.89 17.82
CA TYR A 3 -9.30 5.80 18.61
C TYR A 3 -8.02 6.20 17.89
N TYR A 4 -7.26 5.24 17.42
CA TYR A 4 -6.00 5.49 16.74
C TYR A 4 -6.19 6.18 15.41
N HIS A 5 -7.26 5.86 14.70
CA HIS A 5 -7.62 6.56 13.48
C HIS A 5 -7.98 8.03 13.73
N ALA A 6 -8.75 8.31 14.79
CA ALA A 6 -9.12 9.68 15.19
C ALA A 6 -7.90 10.53 15.59
N LEU A 7 -6.85 9.90 16.11
CA LEU A 7 -5.60 10.57 16.47
C LEU A 7 -4.67 10.80 15.27
N GLY A 8 -4.99 10.25 14.09
CA GLY A 8 -4.09 10.27 12.94
C GLY A 8 -2.81 9.46 13.16
N VAL A 9 -2.83 8.55 14.14
CA VAL A 9 -1.65 7.79 14.56
C VAL A 9 -1.48 6.58 13.67
N GLY A 10 -0.46 6.60 12.85
CA GLY A 10 -0.05 5.45 12.03
C GLY A 10 0.63 4.36 12.88
N ASP A 11 1.36 4.76 13.89
CA ASP A 11 2.08 3.89 14.81
C ASP A 11 1.60 4.12 16.25
N TYR A 12 0.74 3.25 16.74
CA TYR A 12 0.18 3.35 18.08
C TYR A 12 1.23 3.10 19.19
N VAL A 13 2.32 2.42 18.90
CA VAL A 13 3.36 2.06 19.89
C VAL A 13 4.16 3.28 20.31
N HIS A 14 4.37 4.23 19.40
CA HIS A 14 5.18 5.41 19.65
C HIS A 14 4.37 6.67 20.01
N SER A 15 3.04 6.60 19.90
CA SER A 15 2.19 7.78 20.01
C SER A 15 1.29 7.80 21.24
N PHE A 16 1.67 7.11 22.31
CA PHE A 16 0.94 7.18 23.58
C PHE A 16 1.14 8.58 24.22
N ASN A 17 0.46 9.57 23.67
CA ASN A 17 0.34 10.87 24.30
C ASN A 17 -0.99 10.91 25.10
N TYR A 18 -0.92 10.64 26.38
CA TYR A 18 -2.08 10.66 27.30
C TYR A 18 -2.71 12.06 27.45
N GLU A 19 -2.10 13.08 26.91
CA GLU A 19 -2.59 14.46 26.96
C GLU A 19 -3.60 14.77 25.83
N THR A 20 -3.71 13.90 24.83
CA THR A 20 -4.64 14.12 23.72
C THR A 20 -6.09 14.03 24.19
N VAL A 21 -6.88 15.04 23.92
CA VAL A 21 -8.29 15.15 24.32
C VAL A 21 -9.12 13.95 23.79
N GLU A 22 -8.77 13.46 22.62
CA GLU A 22 -9.42 12.31 21.97
C GLU A 22 -9.29 11.02 22.80
N LEU A 23 -8.16 10.81 23.49
CA LEU A 23 -7.98 9.64 24.36
C LEU A 23 -8.86 9.68 25.61
N ARG A 24 -9.40 10.85 25.97
CA ARG A 24 -10.30 11.02 27.10
C ARG A 24 -11.76 10.80 26.73
N ARG A 25 -12.08 10.73 25.43
CA ARG A 25 -13.43 10.47 24.96
C ARG A 25 -13.76 8.99 25.03
N PRO A 26 -15.01 8.62 25.36
CA PRO A 26 -15.46 7.24 25.27
C PRO A 26 -15.24 6.67 23.86
N LEU A 27 -14.74 5.42 23.77
CA LEU A 27 -14.48 4.77 22.49
C LEU A 27 -15.73 4.71 21.59
N SER A 28 -16.90 4.54 22.20
CA SER A 28 -18.20 4.55 21.50
C SER A 28 -18.47 5.87 20.78
N GLU A 29 -18.17 7.00 21.41
CA GLU A 29 -18.37 8.32 20.81
C GLU A 29 -17.41 8.55 19.63
N VAL A 30 -16.15 8.16 19.80
CA VAL A 30 -15.14 8.26 18.72
C VAL A 30 -15.55 7.38 17.55
N PHE A 31 -15.98 6.14 17.82
CA PHE A 31 -16.46 5.23 16.80
C PHE A 31 -17.67 5.80 16.05
N GLU A 32 -18.67 6.30 16.78
CA GLU A 32 -19.90 6.87 16.17
C GLU A 32 -19.57 8.09 15.30
N THR A 33 -18.66 8.96 15.76
CA THR A 33 -18.23 10.13 15.01
C THR A 33 -17.56 9.73 13.69
N LEU A 34 -16.61 8.79 13.74
CA LEU A 34 -15.93 8.29 12.55
C LEU A 34 -16.88 7.55 11.61
N TRP A 35 -17.79 6.75 12.15
CA TRP A 35 -18.78 6.03 11.34
C TRP A 35 -19.71 6.99 10.60
N ARG A 36 -20.16 8.07 11.25
CA ARG A 36 -20.97 9.11 10.60
C ARG A 36 -20.22 9.85 9.51
N GLN A 37 -18.92 10.12 9.71
CA GLN A 37 -18.06 10.75 8.69
C GLN A 37 -17.86 9.86 7.46
N GLN A 38 -17.66 8.54 7.67
CA GLN A 38 -17.46 7.56 6.61
C GLN A 38 -18.73 7.21 5.82
N ARG A 39 -19.89 7.68 6.27
CA ARG A 39 -21.18 7.29 5.72
C ARG A 39 -21.51 7.92 4.36
N LYS A 40 -20.73 8.88 3.90
CA LYS A 40 -20.87 9.45 2.57
C LYS A 40 -20.30 8.50 1.53
N VAL A 41 -21.13 7.58 1.06
CA VAL A 41 -20.78 6.79 -0.13
C VAL A 41 -20.69 7.76 -1.31
N GLN A 42 -19.52 7.88 -1.89
CA GLN A 42 -19.35 8.58 -3.15
C GLN A 42 -19.75 7.62 -4.27
N ASN A 43 -20.91 7.82 -4.81
CA ASN A 43 -21.37 7.10 -5.99
C ASN A 43 -21.03 7.93 -7.23
N ASN A 44 -20.22 7.38 -8.13
CA ASN A 44 -19.88 7.99 -9.42
C ASN A 44 -20.73 7.40 -10.56
N GLU A 45 -21.82 6.67 -10.23
CA GLU A 45 -22.74 6.02 -11.17
C GLU A 45 -22.06 5.03 -12.15
N LYS A 46 -20.87 4.53 -11.79
CA LYS A 46 -20.13 3.55 -12.58
C LYS A 46 -20.13 2.19 -11.90
N ASP A 47 -19.98 1.14 -12.69
CA ASP A 47 -19.78 -0.23 -12.19
C ASP A 47 -18.35 -0.39 -11.66
N ASN A 48 -18.14 0.08 -10.43
CA ASN A 48 -16.85 -0.07 -9.76
C ASN A 48 -16.73 -1.49 -9.22
N ARG A 49 -15.58 -2.11 -9.44
CA ARG A 49 -15.29 -3.48 -8.98
C ARG A 49 -14.07 -3.48 -8.07
N SER A 50 -14.12 -4.35 -7.08
CA SER A 50 -13.00 -4.65 -6.20
C SER A 50 -12.80 -6.17 -6.16
N THR A 51 -11.56 -6.60 -6.34
CA THR A 51 -11.19 -8.01 -6.32
C THR A 51 -10.03 -8.23 -5.36
N ASN A 52 -9.98 -9.40 -4.74
CA ASN A 52 -8.86 -9.84 -3.91
C ASN A 52 -8.12 -10.96 -4.65
N LEU A 53 -7.21 -10.56 -5.53
CA LEU A 53 -6.37 -11.44 -6.33
C LEU A 53 -4.90 -11.11 -6.12
N GLU A 54 -4.01 -12.03 -6.49
CA GLU A 54 -2.59 -11.73 -6.61
C GLU A 54 -2.39 -10.65 -7.69
N ALA A 55 -1.45 -9.71 -7.44
CA ALA A 55 -1.30 -8.51 -8.27
C ALA A 55 -1.01 -8.82 -9.74
N THR A 56 -0.21 -9.84 -10.02
CA THR A 56 0.15 -10.24 -11.38
C THR A 56 -1.02 -10.89 -12.11
N GLU A 57 -1.83 -11.67 -11.39
CA GLU A 57 -3.06 -12.25 -11.91
C GLU A 57 -4.10 -11.18 -12.20
N PHE A 58 -4.29 -10.27 -11.23
CA PHE A 58 -5.22 -9.16 -11.38
C PHE A 58 -4.90 -8.30 -12.60
N ILE A 59 -3.65 -7.86 -12.74
CA ILE A 59 -3.27 -6.96 -13.81
C ILE A 59 -3.33 -7.64 -15.18
N GLY A 60 -3.04 -8.93 -15.27
CA GLY A 60 -3.13 -9.69 -16.51
C GLY A 60 -4.56 -9.83 -17.05
N ALA A 61 -5.55 -9.82 -16.14
CA ALA A 61 -6.98 -9.91 -16.50
C ALA A 61 -7.67 -8.53 -16.60
N ALA A 62 -7.04 -7.47 -16.10
CA ALA A 62 -7.63 -6.14 -16.08
C ALA A 62 -7.65 -5.49 -17.47
N HIS A 63 -8.75 -4.83 -17.81
CA HIS A 63 -8.85 -3.99 -19.00
C HIS A 63 -9.06 -2.54 -18.57
N ALA A 64 -8.10 -1.68 -18.86
CA ALA A 64 -8.12 -0.28 -18.48
C ALA A 64 -7.32 0.59 -19.46
N ASP A 65 -7.64 1.86 -19.55
CA ASP A 65 -6.89 2.85 -20.33
C ASP A 65 -5.64 3.35 -19.59
N LEU A 66 -5.66 3.24 -18.26
CA LEU A 66 -4.57 3.66 -17.38
C LEU A 66 -4.44 2.68 -16.22
N MET A 67 -3.22 2.26 -15.96
CA MET A 67 -2.82 1.57 -14.72
C MET A 67 -2.21 2.58 -13.75
N PHE A 68 -2.72 2.63 -12.54
CA PHE A 68 -2.01 3.24 -11.41
C PHE A 68 -1.53 2.14 -10.47
N ALA A 69 -0.23 2.03 -10.27
CA ALA A 69 0.36 1.04 -9.38
C ALA A 69 1.27 1.69 -8.34
N HIS A 70 1.12 1.25 -7.10
CA HIS A 70 2.01 1.58 -5.99
C HIS A 70 2.61 0.29 -5.46
N PHE A 71 3.92 0.10 -5.68
CA PHE A 71 4.59 -1.11 -5.25
C PHE A 71 4.82 -1.08 -3.73
N PRO A 72 4.50 -2.17 -3.02
CA PRO A 72 4.71 -2.23 -1.59
C PRO A 72 6.19 -2.22 -1.26
N ARG A 73 6.54 -1.63 -0.12
CA ARG A 73 7.87 -1.76 0.43
C ARG A 73 8.13 -3.23 0.82
N PRO A 74 9.29 -3.81 0.44
CA PRO A 74 9.67 -5.12 0.92
C PRO A 74 9.88 -5.10 2.43
N GLU A 75 9.04 -5.80 3.15
CA GLU A 75 9.11 -5.91 4.60
C GLU A 75 9.36 -7.36 5.02
N GLY A 76 10.21 -7.57 6.03
CA GLY A 76 10.36 -8.88 6.64
C GLY A 76 9.11 -9.29 7.43
N LEU A 77 8.89 -10.60 7.64
CA LEU A 77 7.73 -11.14 8.39
C LEU A 77 7.55 -10.50 9.76
N ALA A 78 8.63 -10.25 10.49
CA ALA A 78 8.56 -9.62 11.81
C ALA A 78 8.04 -8.18 11.72
N SER A 79 8.44 -7.44 10.69
CA SER A 79 7.95 -6.09 10.43
C SER A 79 6.48 -6.10 10.02
N GLN A 80 6.06 -7.03 9.15
CA GLN A 80 4.67 -7.18 8.74
C GLN A 80 3.75 -7.54 9.90
N ARG A 81 4.20 -8.44 10.80
CA ARG A 81 3.43 -8.83 11.98
C ARG A 81 3.22 -7.66 12.95
N ASN A 82 4.26 -6.84 13.13
CA ASN A 82 4.24 -5.68 14.02
C ASN A 82 3.75 -4.40 13.33
N SER A 83 3.48 -4.46 12.03
CA SER A 83 2.98 -3.33 11.27
C SER A 83 1.55 -2.95 11.67
N VAL A 84 1.19 -1.70 11.36
CA VAL A 84 -0.19 -1.21 11.53
C VAL A 84 -1.21 -2.08 10.77
N ILE A 85 -0.80 -2.71 9.69
CA ILE A 85 -1.65 -3.61 8.89
C ILE A 85 -1.79 -4.95 9.59
N GLY A 86 -0.69 -5.53 10.09
CA GLY A 86 -0.69 -6.85 10.73
C GLY A 86 -1.66 -6.98 11.90
N TRP A 87 -1.65 -6.02 12.84
CA TRP A 87 -2.57 -6.08 13.97
C TRP A 87 -4.04 -5.87 13.56
N ARG A 88 -4.31 -5.09 12.48
CA ARG A 88 -5.66 -4.92 11.94
C ARG A 88 -6.22 -6.23 11.37
N GLU A 89 -5.39 -6.98 10.65
CA GLU A 89 -5.74 -8.29 10.13
C GLU A 89 -6.03 -9.29 11.26
N ILE A 90 -5.19 -9.32 12.30
CA ILE A 90 -5.41 -10.15 13.48
C ILE A 90 -6.74 -9.78 14.15
N TRP A 91 -7.03 -8.50 14.28
CA TRP A 91 -8.25 -8.02 14.90
C TRP A 91 -9.50 -8.38 14.09
N VAL A 92 -9.46 -8.20 12.77
CA VAL A 92 -10.57 -8.56 11.86
C VAL A 92 -10.85 -10.06 11.89
N ARG A 93 -9.81 -10.88 11.97
CA ARG A 93 -9.93 -12.35 12.05
C ARG A 93 -10.39 -12.85 13.41
N GLY A 94 -10.33 -12.01 14.44
CA GLY A 94 -10.70 -12.38 15.81
C GLY A 94 -9.72 -13.30 16.52
N ALA A 95 -8.60 -13.67 15.88
CA ALA A 95 -7.59 -14.53 16.47
C ALA A 95 -6.20 -14.25 15.87
N ALA A 96 -5.17 -14.28 16.70
CA ALA A 96 -3.77 -14.24 16.24
C ALA A 96 -3.33 -15.57 15.62
N SER A 97 -3.96 -16.68 16.00
CA SER A 97 -3.70 -18.01 15.43
C SER A 97 -4.11 -18.05 13.96
N GLY A 98 -3.21 -18.52 13.12
CA GLY A 98 -3.42 -18.61 11.67
C GLY A 98 -2.99 -17.38 10.87
N PHE A 99 -2.61 -16.27 11.53
CA PHE A 99 -2.06 -15.12 10.81
C PHE A 99 -0.65 -15.41 10.26
N ASP A 100 0.19 -16.04 11.07
CA ASP A 100 1.53 -16.45 10.64
C ASP A 100 1.47 -17.52 9.53
N ASP A 101 0.52 -18.45 9.62
CA ASP A 101 0.28 -19.47 8.57
C ASP A 101 -0.22 -18.81 7.27
N ALA A 102 -1.09 -17.83 7.38
CA ALA A 102 -1.56 -17.06 6.23
C ALA A 102 -0.44 -16.24 5.59
N LEU A 103 0.43 -15.61 6.39
CA LEU A 103 1.61 -14.90 5.88
C LEU A 103 2.59 -15.84 5.19
N ALA A 104 2.79 -17.06 5.71
CA ALA A 104 3.69 -18.05 5.11
C ALA A 104 3.19 -18.54 3.74
N GLN A 105 1.90 -18.41 3.45
CA GLN A 105 1.28 -18.79 2.17
C GLN A 105 1.22 -17.63 1.16
N VAL A 106 1.57 -16.41 1.57
CA VAL A 106 1.55 -15.26 0.67
C VAL A 106 2.66 -15.38 -0.35
N THR A 107 2.34 -15.14 -1.60
CA THR A 107 3.26 -15.20 -2.76
C THR A 107 3.34 -13.85 -3.46
N GLY A 108 4.19 -13.73 -4.45
CA GLY A 108 4.34 -12.50 -5.24
C GLY A 108 4.88 -11.35 -4.40
N PHE A 109 4.24 -10.19 -4.48
CA PHE A 109 4.67 -8.99 -3.73
C PHE A 109 4.46 -9.09 -2.21
N GLY A 110 3.64 -10.02 -1.76
CA GLY A 110 3.47 -10.29 -0.34
C GLY A 110 4.49 -11.27 0.25
N ASP A 111 5.26 -11.94 -0.60
CA ASP A 111 6.31 -12.87 -0.20
C ASP A 111 7.48 -12.12 0.48
N GLN A 112 8.29 -12.86 1.23
CA GLN A 112 9.51 -12.33 1.80
C GLN A 112 10.52 -11.99 0.69
N VAL A 113 10.58 -10.72 0.34
CA VAL A 113 11.57 -10.23 -0.61
C VAL A 113 12.87 -9.97 0.15
N VAL A 114 13.81 -10.89 0.04
CA VAL A 114 15.10 -10.82 0.75
C VAL A 114 16.20 -10.15 -0.07
N SER A 115 15.97 -9.87 -1.35
CA SER A 115 16.95 -9.22 -2.21
C SER A 115 16.33 -8.25 -3.20
N LYS A 116 17.09 -7.22 -3.53
CA LYS A 116 16.76 -6.21 -4.53
C LYS A 116 16.48 -6.83 -5.91
N GLY A 117 17.32 -7.80 -6.32
CA GLY A 117 17.13 -8.49 -7.60
C GLY A 117 15.77 -9.18 -7.69
N ARG A 118 15.40 -9.95 -6.64
CA ARG A 118 14.08 -10.61 -6.61
C ARG A 118 12.93 -9.61 -6.65
N TYR A 119 13.07 -8.46 -5.98
CA TYR A 119 12.04 -7.43 -6.01
C TYR A 119 11.87 -6.83 -7.41
N LEU A 120 12.98 -6.51 -8.08
CA LEU A 120 12.95 -6.03 -9.46
C LEU A 120 12.37 -7.09 -10.42
N ASP A 121 12.66 -8.37 -10.20
CA ASP A 121 12.07 -9.47 -10.97
C ASP A 121 10.56 -9.55 -10.81
N LEU A 122 10.05 -9.35 -9.58
CA LEU A 122 8.60 -9.32 -9.32
C LEU A 122 7.94 -8.14 -10.02
N ILE A 123 8.55 -6.94 -9.91
CA ILE A 123 8.06 -5.76 -10.64
C ILE A 123 8.09 -6.02 -12.15
N GLY A 124 9.18 -6.58 -12.66
CA GLY A 124 9.30 -6.92 -14.08
C GLY A 124 8.20 -7.85 -14.57
N LYS A 125 7.88 -8.90 -13.81
CA LYS A 125 6.78 -9.82 -14.12
C LYS A 125 5.42 -9.11 -14.11
N PHE A 126 5.19 -8.25 -13.13
CA PHE A 126 3.98 -7.45 -13.06
C PHE A 126 3.84 -6.54 -14.29
N LEU A 127 4.90 -5.81 -14.65
CA LEU A 127 4.91 -4.91 -15.81
C LEU A 127 4.76 -5.68 -17.14
N GLU A 128 5.33 -6.88 -17.26
CA GLU A 128 5.12 -7.76 -18.41
C GLU A 128 3.65 -8.09 -18.63
N ASN A 129 2.93 -8.42 -17.55
CA ASN A 129 1.50 -8.71 -17.59
C ASN A 129 0.64 -7.44 -17.82
N ALA A 130 1.19 -6.25 -17.55
CA ALA A 130 0.52 -4.97 -17.74
C ALA A 130 0.71 -4.36 -19.16
N LYS A 131 1.45 -5.00 -20.06
CA LYS A 131 1.82 -4.44 -21.37
C LYS A 131 0.63 -4.03 -22.24
N HIS A 132 -0.50 -4.71 -22.08
CA HIS A 132 -1.73 -4.42 -22.83
C HIS A 132 -2.42 -3.13 -22.37
N ILE A 133 -2.07 -2.59 -21.20
CA ILE A 133 -2.63 -1.33 -20.71
C ILE A 133 -1.83 -0.15 -21.29
N PRO A 134 -2.47 0.78 -22.00
CA PRO A 134 -1.75 1.78 -22.81
C PRO A 134 -0.92 2.78 -22.01
N LYS A 135 -1.36 3.15 -20.81
CA LYS A 135 -0.69 4.14 -19.95
C LYS A 135 -0.43 3.60 -18.57
N TRP A 136 0.75 3.95 -18.03
CA TRP A 136 1.15 3.58 -16.70
C TRP A 136 1.50 4.81 -15.87
N ALA A 137 1.03 4.85 -14.63
CA ALA A 137 1.46 5.78 -13.60
C ALA A 137 1.92 4.96 -12.39
N LEU A 138 3.21 4.96 -12.11
CA LEU A 138 3.82 4.13 -11.08
C LEU A 138 4.29 5.01 -9.93
N ALA A 139 3.67 4.86 -8.77
CA ALA A 139 4.07 5.55 -7.56
C ALA A 139 5.15 4.75 -6.83
N HIS A 140 6.23 5.42 -6.46
CA HIS A 140 7.36 4.83 -5.77
C HIS A 140 7.83 5.71 -4.62
N PRO A 141 7.73 5.28 -3.36
CA PRO A 141 8.34 5.96 -2.24
C PRO A 141 9.85 5.71 -2.23
N GLU A 142 10.62 6.73 -1.92
CA GLU A 142 12.08 6.62 -1.77
C GLU A 142 12.43 5.99 -0.41
N ASP A 143 12.28 4.67 -0.32
CA ASP A 143 12.47 3.93 0.92
C ASP A 143 13.86 3.27 1.05
N GLY A 144 14.73 3.51 0.08
CA GLY A 144 16.12 3.03 0.05
C GLY A 144 16.30 1.60 -0.44
N PHE A 145 15.24 0.84 -0.73
CA PHE A 145 15.37 -0.52 -1.24
C PHE A 145 15.70 -0.55 -2.74
N ILE A 146 14.94 0.20 -3.54
CA ILE A 146 15.28 0.56 -4.92
C ILE A 146 15.12 2.06 -5.08
N THR A 147 15.87 2.64 -6.00
CA THR A 147 15.74 4.05 -6.34
C THR A 147 14.71 4.27 -7.45
N ALA A 148 14.18 5.49 -7.55
CA ALA A 148 13.30 5.86 -8.66
C ALA A 148 14.02 5.73 -10.02
N ALA A 149 15.33 5.97 -10.06
CA ALA A 149 16.15 5.77 -11.26
C ALA A 149 16.19 4.30 -11.68
N GLU A 150 16.42 3.37 -10.75
CA GLU A 150 16.43 1.93 -11.04
C GLU A 150 15.08 1.43 -11.50
N LEU A 151 14.00 1.90 -10.88
CA LEU A 151 12.64 1.59 -11.35
C LEU A 151 12.41 2.16 -12.76
N GLY A 152 12.86 3.39 -13.01
CA GLY A 152 12.78 4.02 -14.33
C GLY A 152 13.53 3.22 -15.40
N GLU A 153 14.74 2.73 -15.12
CA GLU A 153 15.49 1.88 -16.05
C GLU A 153 14.77 0.54 -16.31
N LEU A 154 14.18 -0.06 -15.29
CA LEU A 154 13.36 -1.26 -15.48
C LEU A 154 12.14 -0.98 -16.38
N ILE A 155 11.42 0.12 -16.15
CA ILE A 155 10.27 0.51 -16.97
C ILE A 155 10.67 0.72 -18.43
N LYS A 156 11.81 1.35 -18.69
CA LYS A 156 12.33 1.59 -20.05
C LYS A 156 12.57 0.31 -20.85
N THR A 157 12.72 -0.83 -20.20
CA THR A 157 12.82 -2.13 -20.90
C THR A 157 11.49 -2.55 -21.52
N PHE A 158 10.37 -1.97 -21.10
CA PHE A 158 9.03 -2.27 -21.58
C PHE A 158 8.48 -1.17 -22.47
N ARG A 159 8.67 0.10 -22.07
CA ARG A 159 8.19 1.28 -22.81
C ARG A 159 8.96 2.55 -22.41
N PRO A 160 8.92 3.59 -23.24
CA PRO A 160 9.53 4.87 -22.88
C PRO A 160 8.91 5.47 -21.62
N VAL A 161 9.74 6.03 -20.75
CA VAL A 161 9.28 6.89 -19.66
C VAL A 161 9.02 8.28 -20.22
N GLU A 162 7.80 8.78 -20.08
CA GLU A 162 7.39 10.10 -20.56
C GLU A 162 7.82 11.19 -19.59
N VAL A 163 7.51 11.02 -18.31
CA VAL A 163 7.81 12.01 -17.28
C VAL A 163 7.95 11.34 -15.91
N THR A 164 8.81 11.93 -15.08
CA THR A 164 8.93 11.57 -13.66
C THR A 164 8.66 12.79 -12.81
N TYR A 165 7.63 12.72 -12.00
CA TYR A 165 7.32 13.73 -11.00
C TYR A 165 7.94 13.34 -9.68
N ALA A 166 8.66 14.26 -9.06
CA ALA A 166 9.11 14.15 -7.68
C ALA A 166 8.29 15.10 -6.83
N LYS A 167 7.70 14.64 -5.75
CA LYS A 167 6.99 15.47 -4.79
C LYS A 167 7.44 15.12 -3.39
N ASP A 168 7.77 16.17 -2.66
CA ASP A 168 8.02 16.05 -1.23
C ASP A 168 6.68 15.88 -0.52
N PHE A 169 6.46 14.69 0.00
CA PHE A 169 5.36 14.34 0.88
C PHE A 169 5.86 14.10 2.31
N SER A 170 7.03 14.65 2.66
CA SER A 170 7.68 14.41 3.95
C SER A 170 6.76 14.67 5.15
N GLU A 171 5.89 15.66 5.06
CA GLU A 171 4.91 15.97 6.11
C GLU A 171 3.87 14.86 6.30
N VAL A 172 3.57 14.09 5.24
CA VAL A 172 2.54 13.03 5.25
C VAL A 172 3.15 11.64 5.32
N SER A 173 4.33 11.45 4.72
CA SER A 173 4.99 10.14 4.56
C SER A 173 6.13 9.90 5.55
N GLY A 174 6.34 10.78 6.53
CA GLY A 174 7.42 10.61 7.51
C GLY A 174 8.82 10.90 6.97
N GLY A 175 8.94 11.81 6.01
CA GLY A 175 10.24 12.29 5.50
C GLY A 175 10.71 11.63 4.21
N LEU A 176 9.87 10.84 3.54
CA LEU A 176 10.21 10.20 2.27
C LEU A 176 9.65 10.97 1.08
N ASN A 177 10.48 11.15 0.05
CA ASN A 177 10.02 11.63 -1.25
C ASN A 177 9.20 10.54 -1.94
N THR A 178 8.19 10.93 -2.67
CA THR A 178 7.43 10.02 -3.53
C THR A 178 7.57 10.47 -4.98
N TYR A 179 7.87 9.51 -5.83
CA TYR A 179 7.98 9.69 -7.27
C TYR A 179 6.74 9.11 -7.95
N ILE A 180 6.28 9.76 -9.01
CA ILE A 180 5.30 9.21 -9.94
C ILE A 180 5.97 9.15 -11.31
N ILE A 181 6.17 7.95 -11.81
CA ILE A 181 6.77 7.69 -13.11
C ILE A 181 5.64 7.38 -14.09
N VAL A 182 5.55 8.15 -15.16
CA VAL A 182 4.54 7.98 -16.21
C VAL A 182 5.23 7.39 -17.44
N ALA A 183 4.61 6.34 -18.00
CA ALA A 183 5.09 5.63 -19.18
C ALA A 183 3.93 5.07 -20.03
#